data_1c64c62b075ea6503428d5ca8f85b769
#
_entry.id   1c64c62b075ea6503428d5ca8f85b769
#
_cell.length_a   1.000
_cell.length_b   1.000
_cell.length_c   1.000
_cell.angle_alpha   90.00
_cell.angle_beta   90.00
_cell.angle_gamma   90.00
#
_symmetry.space_group_name_H-M   'P 1'
#
loop_
_entity.id
_entity.type
_entity.pdbx_description
1 polymer ?
#
loop_
_entity_poly.entity_id
_entity_poly.type
_entity_poly.pdbx_seq_one_letter_code
_entity_poly.pdbx_strand_id
1 'polypeptide(L)'
;AWLEPNGGASVQDSNNLRLERSLVNYDVAHRLVISYALDLPFGKGQKFLSGLTGVPGKIVSGWGFNGISTFQSGTPLPLTDAVNLTNSFGGGSRPNSTGQSAQLSGSAQSRLNKWFNTADVTAPPAFTFGNLARTLPDVRGPGIANFDFAIVKNTTLTERLGLQLRTEVFNIFNRVQFSPPGLSLGTPQFGVISGQYNNPRLVQFALRLLF
;
A
#
# COMPACT_ATOMS: atom_id res chain seq x y z
N ALA A 1 -8.93 -14.70 -12.98
CA ALA A 1 -8.07 -14.31 -14.09
C ALA A 1 -7.33 -15.53 -14.62
N TRP A 2 -7.28 -15.70 -15.91
CA TRP A 2 -6.61 -16.78 -16.59
C TRP A 2 -5.20 -16.32 -16.95
N LEU A 3 -4.18 -17.13 -16.60
CA LEU A 3 -2.80 -17.04 -17.08
C LEU A 3 -2.35 -15.60 -17.43
N GLU A 4 -2.13 -14.79 -16.42
CA GLU A 4 -1.51 -13.48 -16.61
C GLU A 4 0.02 -13.70 -16.76
N PRO A 5 0.61 -13.43 -17.91
CA PRO A 5 2.04 -13.67 -18.15
C PRO A 5 2.97 -12.82 -17.28
N ASN A 6 2.47 -11.71 -16.71
CA ASN A 6 3.26 -10.79 -15.90
C ASN A 6 3.15 -11.03 -14.37
N GLY A 7 2.41 -12.04 -13.93
CA GLY A 7 2.18 -12.31 -12.51
C GLY A 7 3.33 -13.03 -11.78
N GLY A 8 4.48 -13.25 -12.41
CA GLY A 8 5.67 -13.87 -11.81
C GLY A 8 5.52 -15.35 -11.43
N ALA A 9 4.34 -15.94 -11.59
CA ALA A 9 4.09 -17.34 -11.28
C ALA A 9 3.99 -18.15 -12.57
N SER A 10 4.95 -19.00 -12.81
CA SER A 10 4.88 -20.02 -13.87
C SER A 10 3.76 -21.02 -13.59
N VAL A 11 3.23 -21.62 -14.65
CA VAL A 11 2.31 -22.76 -14.55
C VAL A 11 3.08 -23.90 -13.87
N GLN A 12 2.52 -24.45 -12.78
CA GLN A 12 3.16 -25.53 -12.05
C GLN A 12 3.03 -26.87 -12.79
N ASP A 13 1.83 -27.16 -13.29
CA ASP A 13 1.50 -28.38 -14.03
C ASP A 13 0.67 -28.02 -15.26
N SER A 14 1.25 -28.15 -16.45
CA SER A 14 0.59 -27.87 -17.71
C SER A 14 -0.55 -28.84 -18.03
N ASN A 15 -0.56 -30.03 -17.39
CA ASN A 15 -1.61 -31.05 -17.57
C ASN A 15 -2.79 -30.81 -16.61
N ASN A 16 -2.63 -29.98 -15.57
CA ASN A 16 -3.66 -29.67 -14.59
C ASN A 16 -3.75 -28.17 -14.28
N LEU A 17 -4.47 -27.44 -15.11
CA LEU A 17 -4.63 -25.99 -14.96
C LEU A 17 -5.66 -25.56 -13.90
N ARG A 18 -6.30 -26.49 -13.18
CA ARG A 18 -7.32 -26.14 -12.17
C ARG A 18 -6.74 -25.30 -11.04
N LEU A 19 -5.51 -25.62 -10.60
CA LEU A 19 -4.82 -24.91 -9.54
C LEU A 19 -4.28 -23.53 -9.98
N GLU A 20 -4.25 -23.29 -11.28
CA GLU A 20 -3.86 -21.98 -11.83
C GLU A 20 -4.99 -20.95 -11.76
N ARG A 21 -6.22 -21.40 -11.51
CA ARG A 21 -7.39 -20.53 -11.37
C ARG A 21 -7.45 -19.94 -9.96
N SER A 22 -6.93 -18.73 -9.78
CA SER A 22 -6.96 -18.00 -8.53
C SER A 22 -6.99 -16.49 -8.79
N LEU A 23 -7.01 -15.69 -7.74
CA LEU A 23 -6.78 -14.25 -7.86
C LEU A 23 -5.35 -14.00 -8.32
N VAL A 24 -5.16 -12.97 -9.13
CA VAL A 24 -3.80 -12.50 -9.49
C VAL A 24 -3.13 -11.83 -8.29
N ASN A 25 -1.81 -11.92 -8.20
CA ASN A 25 -1.05 -11.39 -7.05
C ASN A 25 -1.10 -9.87 -6.90
N TYR A 26 -1.52 -9.12 -7.92
CA TYR A 26 -1.72 -7.66 -7.90
C TYR A 26 -3.20 -7.26 -7.80
N ASP A 27 -4.11 -8.21 -7.57
CA ASP A 27 -5.53 -7.90 -7.38
C ASP A 27 -5.74 -7.05 -6.12
N VAL A 28 -6.44 -5.94 -6.27
CA VAL A 28 -6.82 -5.04 -5.18
C VAL A 28 -8.33 -5.02 -5.08
N ALA A 29 -8.90 -5.64 -4.04
CA ALA A 29 -10.33 -5.75 -3.86
C ALA A 29 -11.01 -4.39 -3.67
N HIS A 30 -10.38 -3.52 -2.88
CA HIS A 30 -10.92 -2.19 -2.57
C HIS A 30 -9.80 -1.16 -2.58
N ARG A 31 -10.02 -0.05 -3.30
CA ARG A 31 -9.17 1.12 -3.26
C ARG A 31 -10.04 2.38 -3.24
N LEU A 32 -9.83 3.21 -2.23
CA LEU A 32 -10.46 4.51 -2.07
C LEU A 32 -9.37 5.58 -2.02
N VAL A 33 -9.47 6.57 -2.89
CA VAL A 33 -8.62 7.76 -2.88
C VAL A 33 -9.52 8.97 -2.77
N ILE A 34 -9.30 9.78 -1.74
CA ILE A 34 -10.02 11.03 -1.52
C ILE A 34 -9.00 12.15 -1.67
N SER A 35 -9.21 13.02 -2.66
CA SER A 35 -8.44 14.25 -2.83
C SER A 35 -9.34 15.44 -2.52
N TYR A 36 -8.80 16.40 -1.81
CA TYR A 36 -9.51 17.62 -1.44
C TYR A 36 -8.60 18.83 -1.54
N ALA A 37 -9.21 19.96 -1.92
CA ALA A 37 -8.59 21.26 -1.99
C ALA A 37 -9.58 22.29 -1.43
N LEU A 38 -9.16 23.02 -0.42
CA LEU A 38 -9.99 23.98 0.29
C LEU A 38 -9.25 25.30 0.43
N ASP A 39 -9.87 26.40 0.00
CA ASP A 39 -9.43 27.73 0.36
C ASP A 39 -10.00 28.10 1.73
N LEU A 40 -9.11 28.54 2.64
CA LEU A 40 -9.56 28.91 3.98
C LEU A 40 -10.29 30.25 3.94
N PRO A 41 -11.46 30.35 4.57
CA PRO A 41 -12.35 31.50 4.47
C PRO A 41 -11.92 32.67 5.36
N PHE A 42 -10.62 33.02 5.32
CA PHE A 42 -10.04 34.09 6.12
C PHE A 42 -9.46 35.21 5.26
N GLY A 43 -9.66 36.46 5.68
CA GLY A 43 -9.05 37.65 5.10
C GLY A 43 -9.95 38.42 4.13
N LYS A 44 -9.34 39.30 3.32
CA LYS A 44 -10.04 40.25 2.45
C LYS A 44 -10.98 39.51 1.48
N GLY A 45 -12.26 39.89 1.49
CA GLY A 45 -13.29 39.28 0.63
C GLY A 45 -13.78 37.91 1.09
N GLN A 46 -13.30 37.41 2.23
CA GLN A 46 -13.70 36.14 2.78
C GLN A 46 -14.68 36.30 3.95
N LYS A 47 -15.26 35.18 4.43
CA LYS A 47 -16.29 35.19 5.50
C LYS A 47 -15.76 35.70 6.84
N PHE A 48 -14.51 35.40 7.16
CA PHE A 48 -13.91 35.76 8.45
C PHE A 48 -12.72 36.72 8.26
N LEU A 49 -12.57 37.67 9.21
CA LEU A 49 -11.48 38.64 9.25
C LEU A 49 -11.36 39.51 7.98
N SER A 50 -12.50 39.77 7.30
CA SER A 50 -12.57 40.53 6.05
C SER A 50 -12.17 42.01 6.20
N GLY A 51 -12.31 42.58 7.39
CA GLY A 51 -11.94 43.97 7.68
C GLY A 51 -10.45 44.24 7.89
N LEU A 52 -9.63 43.20 7.94
CA LEU A 52 -8.18 43.37 8.10
C LEU A 52 -7.53 43.85 6.80
N THR A 53 -6.84 44.96 6.87
CA THR A 53 -6.11 45.62 5.76
C THR A 53 -4.62 45.67 6.04
N GLY A 54 -3.82 46.07 5.06
CA GLY A 54 -2.36 46.20 5.20
C GLY A 54 -1.66 44.88 5.47
N VAL A 55 -0.62 44.89 6.30
CA VAL A 55 0.19 43.71 6.62
C VAL A 55 -0.61 42.62 7.34
N PRO A 56 -1.43 42.89 8.37
CA PRO A 56 -2.28 41.86 8.99
C PRO A 56 -3.21 41.19 8.02
N GLY A 57 -3.85 41.95 7.10
CA GLY A 57 -4.70 41.41 6.07
C GLY A 57 -3.94 40.46 5.12
N LYS A 58 -2.71 40.78 4.73
CA LYS A 58 -1.87 39.91 3.90
C LYS A 58 -1.45 38.63 4.63
N ILE A 59 -1.19 38.68 5.94
CA ILE A 59 -0.82 37.50 6.74
C ILE A 59 -1.99 36.51 6.81
N VAL A 60 -3.21 36.99 7.01
CA VAL A 60 -4.38 36.15 7.25
C VAL A 60 -5.01 35.61 5.96
N SER A 61 -4.92 36.37 4.85
CA SER A 61 -5.52 35.99 3.57
C SER A 61 -4.70 34.98 2.77
N GLY A 62 -5.35 34.26 1.85
CA GLY A 62 -4.70 33.44 0.83
C GLY A 62 -4.14 32.11 1.33
N TRP A 63 -4.68 31.59 2.40
CA TRP A 63 -4.37 30.25 2.87
C TRP A 63 -5.26 29.20 2.19
N GLY A 64 -4.63 28.12 1.73
CA GLY A 64 -5.30 26.95 1.19
C GLY A 64 -4.80 25.67 1.87
N PHE A 65 -5.62 24.67 1.87
CA PHE A 65 -5.35 23.35 2.41
C PHE A 65 -5.68 22.29 1.38
N ASN A 66 -4.72 21.46 1.04
CA ASN A 66 -4.88 20.36 0.10
C ASN A 66 -4.49 19.04 0.76
N GLY A 67 -5.10 17.95 0.31
CA GLY A 67 -4.65 16.65 0.79
C GLY A 67 -5.14 15.51 -0.07
N ILE A 68 -4.47 14.37 0.12
CA ILE A 68 -4.83 13.10 -0.50
C ILE A 68 -4.81 12.04 0.59
N SER A 69 -5.93 11.34 0.72
CA SER A 69 -6.06 10.18 1.60
C SER A 69 -6.27 8.94 0.76
N THR A 70 -5.42 7.94 0.93
CA THR A 70 -5.46 6.69 0.18
C THR A 70 -5.69 5.52 1.12
N PHE A 71 -6.70 4.72 0.83
CA PHE A 71 -7.01 3.46 1.50
C PHE A 71 -7.01 2.35 0.45
N GLN A 72 -6.31 1.26 0.73
CA GLN A 72 -6.24 0.13 -0.20
C GLN A 72 -6.17 -1.18 0.57
N SER A 73 -6.93 -2.19 0.11
CA SER A 73 -6.80 -3.55 0.61
C SER A 73 -5.46 -4.18 0.18
N GLY A 74 -4.97 -5.13 0.96
CA GLY A 74 -3.80 -5.90 0.58
C GLY A 74 -4.04 -6.78 -0.65
N THR A 75 -2.96 -7.21 -1.28
CA THR A 75 -2.96 -8.10 -2.44
C THR A 75 -2.94 -9.57 -2.02
N PRO A 76 -3.44 -10.51 -2.84
CA PRO A 76 -3.33 -11.94 -2.59
C PRO A 76 -1.87 -12.39 -2.45
N LEU A 77 -1.64 -13.42 -1.65
CA LEU A 77 -0.31 -13.92 -1.32
C LEU A 77 0.04 -15.17 -2.14
N PRO A 78 1.01 -15.11 -3.06
CA PRO A 78 1.49 -16.28 -3.79
C PRO A 78 2.54 -17.01 -2.95
N LEU A 79 2.22 -18.20 -2.44
CA LEU A 79 3.16 -19.01 -1.68
C LEU A 79 4.00 -19.89 -2.60
N THR A 80 5.26 -20.07 -2.25
CA THR A 80 6.21 -20.92 -2.96
C THR A 80 6.98 -21.80 -1.98
N ASP A 81 7.60 -22.86 -2.45
CA ASP A 81 8.57 -23.64 -1.69
C ASP A 81 9.97 -23.06 -1.90
N ALA A 82 10.78 -23.00 -0.85
CA ALA A 82 12.19 -22.62 -0.94
C ALA A 82 13.01 -23.66 -1.71
N VAL A 83 12.60 -24.93 -1.64
CA VAL A 83 13.27 -26.04 -2.31
C VAL A 83 12.30 -26.71 -3.24
N ASN A 84 12.60 -26.76 -4.54
CA ASN A 84 11.82 -27.45 -5.53
C ASN A 84 12.23 -28.93 -5.62
N LEU A 85 11.39 -29.81 -5.11
CA LEU A 85 11.59 -31.26 -5.14
C LEU A 85 10.76 -31.95 -6.23
N THR A 86 10.14 -31.21 -7.14
CA THR A 86 9.29 -31.82 -8.21
C THR A 86 10.09 -32.55 -9.28
N ASN A 87 11.38 -32.24 -9.43
CA ASN A 87 12.25 -32.69 -10.51
C ASN A 87 11.71 -32.30 -11.92
N SER A 88 10.93 -31.25 -12.01
CA SER A 88 10.44 -30.69 -13.27
C SER A 88 11.33 -29.55 -13.77
N PHE A 89 11.51 -29.48 -15.10
CA PHE A 89 12.24 -28.37 -15.73
C PHE A 89 11.34 -27.13 -15.84
N GLY A 90 11.55 -26.19 -14.96
CA GLY A 90 10.84 -24.90 -14.95
C GLY A 90 9.54 -24.96 -14.11
N GLY A 91 9.10 -23.82 -13.72
CA GLY A 91 7.96 -23.66 -12.83
C GLY A 91 8.37 -23.61 -11.36
N GLY A 92 7.66 -22.73 -10.60
CA GLY A 92 7.81 -22.68 -9.16
C GLY A 92 7.10 -23.86 -8.52
N SER A 93 7.71 -24.47 -7.51
CA SER A 93 7.02 -25.41 -6.64
C SER A 93 6.11 -24.61 -5.69
N ARG A 94 4.89 -25.07 -5.54
CA ARG A 94 3.92 -24.56 -4.58
C ARG A 94 3.69 -25.57 -3.48
N PRO A 95 3.49 -25.13 -2.24
CA PRO A 95 3.23 -26.03 -1.13
C PRO A 95 1.86 -26.72 -1.22
N ASN A 96 1.62 -27.65 -0.32
CA ASN A 96 0.31 -28.22 -0.08
C ASN A 96 -0.44 -27.38 0.97
N SER A 97 -1.74 -27.19 0.79
CA SER A 97 -2.67 -26.80 1.84
C SER A 97 -3.19 -28.04 2.55
N THR A 98 -3.30 -27.98 3.86
CA THR A 98 -3.97 -29.02 4.68
C THR A 98 -5.49 -28.87 4.68
N GLY A 99 -6.00 -27.80 4.09
CA GLY A 99 -7.43 -27.46 4.04
C GLY A 99 -7.93 -26.71 5.27
N GLN A 100 -7.04 -26.29 6.16
CA GLN A 100 -7.38 -25.38 7.25
C GLN A 100 -7.46 -23.94 6.72
N SER A 101 -8.15 -23.05 7.45
CA SER A 101 -8.10 -21.65 7.11
C SER A 101 -6.71 -21.08 7.39
N ALA A 102 -6.15 -20.41 6.40
CA ALA A 102 -4.91 -19.67 6.57
C ALA A 102 -5.13 -18.31 7.25
N GLN A 103 -6.38 -17.87 7.42
CA GLN A 103 -6.72 -16.59 8.04
C GLN A 103 -6.48 -16.62 9.55
N LEU A 104 -5.86 -15.55 10.07
CA LEU A 104 -5.70 -15.28 11.50
C LEU A 104 -6.45 -14.01 11.87
N SER A 105 -7.03 -13.99 13.07
CA SER A 105 -7.65 -12.81 13.66
C SER A 105 -6.60 -11.88 14.32
N GLY A 106 -6.99 -10.63 14.55
CA GLY A 106 -6.16 -9.64 15.25
C GLY A 106 -5.69 -8.49 14.38
N SER A 107 -5.08 -7.49 15.00
CA SER A 107 -4.53 -6.32 14.32
C SER A 107 -3.30 -6.70 13.46
N ALA A 108 -2.94 -5.84 12.50
CA ALA A 108 -1.72 -6.04 11.71
C ALA A 108 -0.48 -6.15 12.61
N GLN A 109 -0.38 -5.30 13.64
CA GLN A 109 0.75 -5.29 14.58
C GLN A 109 0.87 -6.59 15.39
N SER A 110 -0.25 -7.20 15.78
CA SER A 110 -0.22 -8.47 16.54
C SER A 110 0.17 -9.67 15.67
N ARG A 111 0.10 -9.54 14.34
CA ARG A 111 0.37 -10.60 13.39
C ARG A 111 1.70 -10.49 12.66
N LEU A 112 2.58 -9.56 13.03
CA LEU A 112 3.86 -9.36 12.32
C LEU A 112 4.73 -10.62 12.28
N ASN A 113 4.75 -11.39 13.34
CA ASN A 113 5.54 -12.63 13.43
C ASN A 113 4.82 -13.85 12.85
N LYS A 114 3.53 -13.74 12.57
CA LYS A 114 2.71 -14.80 11.97
C LYS A 114 1.51 -14.15 11.27
N TRP A 115 1.70 -13.73 10.03
CA TRP A 115 0.69 -13.01 9.27
C TRP A 115 -0.50 -13.89 8.88
N PHE A 116 -0.24 -15.15 8.61
CA PHE A 116 -1.24 -16.17 8.31
C PHE A 116 -0.93 -17.46 9.06
N ASN A 117 -1.88 -18.40 9.10
CA ASN A 117 -1.68 -19.70 9.72
C ASN A 117 -0.72 -20.57 8.90
N THR A 118 0.53 -20.58 9.30
CA THR A 118 1.58 -21.37 8.62
C THR A 118 1.40 -22.88 8.76
N ALA A 119 0.57 -23.36 9.71
CA ALA A 119 0.29 -24.78 9.88
C ALA A 119 -0.66 -25.35 8.80
N ASP A 120 -1.38 -24.46 8.07
CA ASP A 120 -2.13 -24.90 6.89
C ASP A 120 -1.22 -25.33 5.74
N VAL A 121 0.04 -24.96 5.78
CA VAL A 121 0.94 -25.07 4.61
C VAL A 121 2.06 -26.07 4.91
N THR A 122 2.21 -27.08 4.04
CA THR A 122 3.25 -28.12 4.16
C THR A 122 3.96 -28.33 2.82
N ALA A 123 5.23 -28.76 2.87
CA ALA A 123 5.95 -29.12 1.65
C ALA A 123 5.31 -30.37 0.99
N PRO A 124 5.18 -30.38 -0.35
CA PRO A 124 4.73 -31.58 -1.06
C PRO A 124 5.81 -32.68 -0.98
N PRO A 125 5.42 -33.96 -1.04
CA PRO A 125 6.37 -35.05 -1.20
C PRO A 125 7.27 -34.87 -2.42
N ALA A 126 8.47 -35.42 -2.40
CA ALA A 126 9.36 -35.38 -3.57
C ALA A 126 8.68 -35.96 -4.80
N PHE A 127 8.99 -35.40 -5.97
CA PHE A 127 8.44 -35.80 -7.28
C PHE A 127 6.94 -35.56 -7.43
N THR A 128 6.34 -34.72 -6.56
CA THR A 128 4.92 -34.36 -6.66
C THR A 128 4.76 -32.84 -6.74
N PHE A 129 3.67 -32.40 -7.33
CA PHE A 129 3.25 -31.01 -7.32
C PHE A 129 2.39 -30.72 -6.08
N GLY A 130 2.56 -29.54 -5.51
CA GLY A 130 1.69 -29.07 -4.44
C GLY A 130 0.27 -28.78 -4.91
N ASN A 131 -0.69 -28.86 -3.99
CA ASN A 131 -2.10 -28.67 -4.29
C ASN A 131 -2.60 -27.23 -4.04
N LEU A 132 -1.74 -26.33 -3.54
CA LEU A 132 -2.13 -24.95 -3.31
C LEU A 132 -2.36 -24.23 -4.64
N ALA A 133 -3.39 -23.39 -4.69
CA ALA A 133 -3.62 -22.48 -5.81
C ALA A 133 -2.48 -21.43 -5.92
N ARG A 134 -2.44 -20.65 -7.01
CA ARG A 134 -1.40 -19.63 -7.24
C ARG A 134 -1.30 -18.61 -6.10
N THR A 135 -2.41 -18.30 -5.46
CA THR A 135 -2.48 -17.40 -4.30
C THR A 135 -3.39 -17.99 -3.24
N LEU A 136 -3.14 -17.64 -1.97
CA LEU A 136 -4.04 -17.99 -0.88
C LEU A 136 -5.44 -17.42 -1.14
N PRO A 137 -6.51 -18.23 -0.99
CA PRO A 137 -7.86 -17.79 -1.32
C PRO A 137 -8.45 -16.82 -0.30
N ASP A 138 -8.06 -16.93 0.97
CA ASP A 138 -8.69 -16.31 2.13
C ASP A 138 -7.77 -15.28 2.85
N VAL A 139 -6.50 -15.15 2.43
CA VAL A 139 -5.55 -14.23 3.06
C VAL A 139 -4.95 -13.27 2.05
N ARG A 140 -4.93 -12.00 2.45
CA ARG A 140 -4.24 -10.93 1.72
C ARG A 140 -3.10 -10.37 2.56
N GLY A 141 -2.13 -9.76 1.89
CA GLY A 141 -1.08 -8.99 2.52
C GLY A 141 -1.62 -7.76 3.25
N PRO A 142 -0.74 -6.98 3.89
CA PRO A 142 -1.13 -5.75 4.55
C PRO A 142 -1.77 -4.73 3.59
N GLY A 143 -2.79 -4.03 4.06
CA GLY A 143 -3.39 -2.92 3.35
C GLY A 143 -2.65 -1.61 3.58
N ILE A 144 -3.03 -0.59 2.81
CA ILE A 144 -2.45 0.76 2.84
C ILE A 144 -3.47 1.73 3.43
N ALA A 145 -3.02 2.63 4.30
CA ALA A 145 -3.76 3.81 4.71
C ALA A 145 -2.78 4.99 4.84
N ASN A 146 -2.71 5.81 3.81
CA ASN A 146 -1.79 6.95 3.72
C ASN A 146 -2.55 8.28 3.69
N PHE A 147 -1.94 9.32 4.28
CA PHE A 147 -2.51 10.67 4.38
C PHE A 147 -1.41 11.69 4.13
N ASP A 148 -1.54 12.39 3.02
CA ASP A 148 -0.62 13.45 2.62
C ASP A 148 -1.35 14.78 2.63
N PHE A 149 -0.73 15.81 3.23
CA PHE A 149 -1.30 17.14 3.35
C PHE A 149 -0.37 18.21 2.84
N ALA A 150 -0.94 19.29 2.34
CA ALA A 150 -0.23 20.50 1.99
C ALA A 150 -0.98 21.72 2.48
N ILE A 151 -0.25 22.66 3.06
CA ILE A 151 -0.73 24.02 3.34
C ILE A 151 -0.07 24.94 2.33
N VAL A 152 -0.87 25.75 1.68
CA VAL A 152 -0.43 26.71 0.68
C VAL A 152 -0.80 28.11 1.15
N LYS A 153 0.15 29.03 1.07
CA LYS A 153 -0.06 30.45 1.37
C LYS A 153 0.29 31.26 0.12
N ASN A 154 -0.71 31.91 -0.46
CA ASN A 154 -0.53 32.84 -1.56
C ASN A 154 -0.57 34.27 -1.04
N THR A 155 0.43 35.08 -1.39
CA THR A 155 0.50 36.49 -1.00
C THR A 155 0.81 37.34 -2.22
N THR A 156 -0.07 38.25 -2.56
CA THR A 156 0.19 39.28 -3.59
C THR A 156 1.09 40.35 -2.98
N LEU A 157 2.28 40.50 -3.52
CA LEU A 157 3.26 41.53 -3.10
C LEU A 157 2.99 42.85 -3.85
N THR A 158 2.89 42.75 -5.19
CA THR A 158 2.52 43.89 -6.07
C THR A 158 1.50 43.37 -7.11
N GLU A 159 1.03 44.23 -8.01
CA GLU A 159 0.10 43.85 -9.07
C GLU A 159 0.65 42.77 -10.01
N ARG A 160 1.98 42.65 -10.14
CA ARG A 160 2.67 41.70 -11.03
C ARG A 160 3.49 40.65 -10.29
N LEU A 161 3.62 40.75 -8.96
CA LEU A 161 4.48 39.87 -8.19
C LEU A 161 3.68 39.20 -7.06
N GLY A 162 3.66 37.88 -7.10
CA GLY A 162 3.09 37.02 -6.08
C GLY A 162 4.15 36.16 -5.40
N LEU A 163 3.89 35.79 -4.18
CA LEU A 163 4.69 34.85 -3.39
C LEU A 163 3.80 33.70 -2.96
N GLN A 164 4.21 32.48 -3.25
CA GLN A 164 3.57 31.28 -2.75
C GLN A 164 4.53 30.53 -1.84
N LEU A 165 4.13 30.35 -0.60
CA LEU A 165 4.74 29.42 0.35
C LEU A 165 3.92 28.14 0.37
N ARG A 166 4.58 26.98 0.28
CA ARG A 166 3.94 25.66 0.34
C ARG A 166 4.67 24.79 1.34
N THR A 167 3.93 24.19 2.26
CA THR A 167 4.41 23.20 3.20
C THR A 167 3.67 21.90 2.91
N GLU A 168 4.42 20.86 2.58
CA GLU A 168 3.89 19.52 2.31
C GLU A 168 4.31 18.57 3.40
N VAL A 169 3.38 17.76 3.86
CA VAL A 169 3.62 16.73 4.88
C VAL A 169 3.13 15.41 4.34
N PHE A 170 4.05 14.55 3.97
CA PHE A 170 3.77 13.20 3.52
C PHE A 170 3.69 12.26 4.72
N ASN A 171 2.73 11.33 4.70
CA ASN A 171 2.46 10.41 5.78
C ASN A 171 2.31 11.14 7.13
N ILE A 172 1.40 12.11 7.21
CA ILE A 172 1.27 13.04 8.35
C ILE A 172 1.08 12.31 9.68
N PHE A 173 0.39 11.17 9.70
CA PHE A 173 0.18 10.37 10.91
C PHE A 173 1.35 9.43 11.22
N ASN A 174 2.42 9.47 10.43
CA ASN A 174 3.59 8.57 10.56
C ASN A 174 3.19 7.09 10.64
N ARG A 175 2.22 6.67 9.81
CA ARG A 175 1.75 5.29 9.80
C ARG A 175 2.72 4.40 9.05
N VAL A 176 3.00 3.23 9.64
CA VAL A 176 3.77 2.18 8.97
C VAL A 176 2.88 1.47 7.97
N GLN A 177 3.36 1.33 6.73
CA GLN A 177 2.78 0.45 5.70
C GLN A 177 3.66 -0.78 5.60
N PHE A 178 3.20 -1.88 6.14
CA PHE A 178 3.97 -3.12 6.22
C PHE A 178 4.23 -3.71 4.84
N SER A 179 5.42 -4.27 4.65
CA SER A 179 5.75 -5.11 3.49
C SER A 179 4.92 -6.40 3.52
N PRO A 180 4.78 -7.13 2.40
CA PRO A 180 4.26 -8.49 2.44
C PRO A 180 5.06 -9.38 3.39
N PRO A 181 4.41 -10.40 3.97
CA PRO A 181 5.12 -11.44 4.73
C PRO A 181 6.04 -12.24 3.82
N GLY A 182 7.00 -12.94 4.41
CA GLY A 182 7.77 -13.94 3.69
C GLY A 182 6.86 -15.03 3.12
N LEU A 183 7.02 -15.36 1.84
CA LEU A 183 6.10 -16.22 1.08
C LEU A 183 6.71 -17.58 0.73
N SER A 184 7.98 -17.80 1.05
CA SER A 184 8.71 -19.02 0.69
C SER A 184 8.74 -19.98 1.87
N LEU A 185 8.01 -21.10 1.78
CA LEU A 185 8.00 -22.17 2.78
C LEU A 185 9.40 -22.78 2.91
N GLY A 186 9.82 -23.03 4.15
CA GLY A 186 11.16 -23.53 4.45
C GLY A 186 12.19 -22.45 4.73
N THR A 187 11.81 -21.17 4.68
CA THR A 187 12.66 -20.05 5.12
C THR A 187 12.27 -19.58 6.51
N PRO A 188 13.22 -19.02 7.30
CA PRO A 188 12.91 -18.45 8.62
C PRO A 188 11.90 -17.30 8.60
N GLN A 189 11.77 -16.62 7.45
CA GLN A 189 10.87 -15.48 7.26
C GLN A 189 9.46 -15.89 6.83
N PHE A 190 9.18 -17.19 6.65
CA PHE A 190 7.86 -17.65 6.19
C PHE A 190 6.73 -17.19 7.11
N GLY A 191 5.81 -16.42 6.57
CA GLY A 191 4.70 -15.81 7.31
C GLY A 191 5.06 -14.61 8.16
N VAL A 192 6.33 -14.17 8.18
CA VAL A 192 6.82 -13.05 9.00
C VAL A 192 6.92 -11.77 8.18
N ILE A 193 6.45 -10.66 8.73
CA ILE A 193 6.65 -9.32 8.19
C ILE A 193 7.84 -8.69 8.89
N SER A 194 8.91 -8.43 8.14
CA SER A 194 10.16 -7.87 8.67
C SER A 194 10.46 -6.45 8.17
N GLY A 195 9.62 -5.87 7.34
CA GLY A 195 9.89 -4.58 6.73
C GLY A 195 8.67 -3.69 6.54
N GLN A 196 8.93 -2.49 6.05
CA GLN A 196 7.91 -1.53 5.63
C GLN A 196 8.18 -1.02 4.21
N TYR A 197 7.12 -0.60 3.51
CA TYR A 197 7.22 -0.03 2.16
C TYR A 197 7.37 1.47 2.12
N ASN A 198 6.81 2.15 3.10
CA ASN A 198 6.75 3.60 3.08
C ASN A 198 7.90 4.24 3.88
N ASN A 199 8.20 5.47 3.52
CA ASN A 199 9.05 6.32 4.32
C ASN A 199 8.30 6.80 5.58
N PRO A 200 9.03 7.12 6.65
CA PRO A 200 8.49 7.90 7.77
C PRO A 200 7.90 9.22 7.27
N ARG A 201 7.24 9.94 8.16
CA ARG A 201 6.73 11.28 7.86
C ARG A 201 7.85 12.18 7.31
N LEU A 202 7.60 12.76 6.15
CA LEU A 202 8.47 13.73 5.50
C LEU A 202 7.79 15.10 5.47
N VAL A 203 8.56 16.15 5.70
CA VAL A 203 8.09 17.53 5.59
C VAL A 203 8.94 18.24 4.56
N GLN A 204 8.29 18.90 3.62
CA GLN A 204 8.92 19.68 2.56
C GLN A 204 8.39 21.11 2.56
N PHE A 205 9.28 22.07 2.37
CA PHE A 205 8.94 23.48 2.20
C PHE A 205 9.34 23.92 0.80
N ALA A 206 8.47 24.68 0.17
CA ALA A 206 8.73 25.31 -1.12
C ALA A 206 8.32 26.78 -1.10
N LEU A 207 9.14 27.63 -1.70
CA LEU A 207 8.85 29.04 -1.92
C LEU A 207 8.90 29.31 -3.43
N ARG A 208 7.84 29.90 -3.96
CA ARG A 208 7.71 30.23 -5.39
C ARG A 208 7.39 31.70 -5.57
N LEU A 209 8.14 32.35 -6.43
CA LEU A 209 7.83 33.70 -6.92
C LEU A 209 7.02 33.54 -8.24
N LEU A 210 5.96 34.33 -8.33
CA LEU A 210 5.07 34.39 -9.50
C LEU A 210 5.16 35.82 -10.08
N PHE A 211 5.47 35.95 -11.33
CA PHE A 211 5.62 37.23 -12.04
C PHE A 211 5.02 37.15 -13.45
#